data_ea69b3905e2f44a75f851d3e23c7d666
#
_entry.id   ea69b3905e2f44a75f851d3e23c7d666
#
_cell.length_a   1.000
_cell.length_b   1.000
_cell.length_c   1.000
_cell.angle_alpha   90.00
_cell.angle_beta   90.00
_cell.angle_gamma   90.00
#
_symmetry.space_group_name_H-M   'P 1'
#
loop_
_entity.id
_entity.type
_entity.pdbx_description
1 polymer ?
#
loop_
_entity_poly.entity_id
_entity_poly.type
_entity_poly.pdbx_seq_one_letter_code
_entity_poly.pdbx_strand_id
1 'polypeptide(L)'
;VQFSIVTNGLLWIFVLALISMVSQYVMSLCHNHIAYGMVKSLRDDVFIHLSKIPLSYLDIKAHGSLQSIVISDTEQMADGLLLGFSQLFTGILTIISTLFWMFSIQLTMTVVVLLLTPISFVVASFIAKKTYDLFHDQSTLRAEQTAFTHETISGIKVVQAYSQEKNVLETFDKMNEKLADRSLKAIFYSSITNPATRFVNSLVYTVVGLVGAFFVLNSQLSIGQLAAFLTYANQYTKPFNEISGVMTEFQNSMACASRVFELMEEPIEMEEGKEIKLPEII
;
A
#
# COMPACT_ATOMS: atom_id res chain seq x y z
N VAL A 1 13.63 11.78 46.25
CA VAL A 1 13.87 11.39 44.84
C VAL A 1 15.38 11.43 44.63
N GLN A 2 16.00 10.27 44.38
CA GLN A 2 17.45 10.23 44.07
C GLN A 2 17.65 10.77 42.66
N PHE A 3 18.05 12.02 42.55
CA PHE A 3 18.30 12.72 41.28
C PHE A 3 19.25 11.93 40.36
N SER A 4 20.23 11.22 40.94
CA SER A 4 21.19 10.39 40.20
C SER A 4 20.55 9.24 39.39
N ILE A 5 19.48 8.62 39.91
CA ILE A 5 18.76 7.56 39.19
C ILE A 5 18.02 8.11 37.98
N VAL A 6 17.40 9.30 38.17
CA VAL A 6 16.67 9.96 37.06
C VAL A 6 17.64 10.42 35.98
N THR A 7 18.77 11.01 36.36
CA THR A 7 19.80 11.48 35.41
C THR A 7 20.42 10.32 34.62
N ASN A 8 20.71 9.20 35.28
CA ASN A 8 21.23 8.00 34.64
C ASN A 8 20.18 7.39 33.67
N GLY A 9 18.92 7.37 34.07
CA GLY A 9 17.82 6.91 33.19
C GLY A 9 17.68 7.79 31.96
N LEU A 10 17.76 9.11 32.10
CA LEU A 10 17.72 10.05 30.97
C LEU A 10 18.92 9.88 30.03
N LEU A 11 20.13 9.66 30.58
CA LEU A 11 21.29 9.37 29.75
C LEU A 11 21.12 8.09 28.91
N TRP A 12 20.60 7.02 29.49
CA TRP A 12 20.31 5.78 28.75
C TRP A 12 19.27 5.98 27.68
N ILE A 13 18.19 6.71 27.96
CA ILE A 13 17.16 7.05 26.96
C ILE A 13 17.79 7.84 25.79
N PHE A 14 18.65 8.82 26.11
CA PHE A 14 19.33 9.62 25.08
C PHE A 14 20.26 8.79 24.21
N VAL A 15 21.06 7.89 24.80
CA VAL A 15 21.94 6.98 24.07
C VAL A 15 21.14 6.04 23.18
N LEU A 16 20.05 5.44 23.70
CA LEU A 16 19.19 4.57 22.92
C LEU A 16 18.49 5.31 21.76
N ALA A 17 18.09 6.56 21.99
CA ALA A 17 17.51 7.41 20.95
C ALA A 17 18.53 7.71 19.82
N LEU A 18 19.78 8.00 20.17
CA LEU A 18 20.85 8.18 19.18
C LEU A 18 21.11 6.89 18.38
N ILE A 19 21.19 5.75 19.05
CA ILE A 19 21.36 4.44 18.37
C ILE A 19 20.19 4.19 17.43
N SER A 20 18.96 4.43 17.87
CA SER A 20 17.75 4.29 17.05
C SER A 20 17.78 5.19 15.81
N MET A 21 18.19 6.46 15.99
CA MET A 21 18.32 7.43 14.89
C MET A 21 19.36 6.96 13.85
N VAL A 22 20.53 6.51 14.31
CA VAL A 22 21.58 6.00 13.41
C VAL A 22 21.11 4.73 12.69
N SER A 23 20.48 3.82 13.41
CA SER A 23 19.93 2.59 12.82
C SER A 23 18.86 2.88 11.77
N GLN A 24 17.96 3.83 12.03
CA GLN A 24 16.94 4.26 11.08
C GLN A 24 17.56 4.90 9.82
N TYR A 25 18.61 5.70 10.01
CA TYR A 25 19.33 6.30 8.88
C TYR A 25 20.03 5.25 8.02
N VAL A 26 20.73 4.29 8.63
CA VAL A 26 21.37 3.16 7.92
C VAL A 26 20.33 2.33 7.19
N MET A 27 19.21 2.01 7.85
CA MET A 27 18.10 1.28 7.23
C MET A 27 17.57 2.00 6.00
N SER A 28 17.36 3.32 6.07
CA SER A 28 16.92 4.14 4.93
C SER A 28 17.92 4.13 3.77
N LEU A 29 19.22 4.21 4.07
CA LEU A 29 20.26 4.11 3.04
C LEU A 29 20.27 2.74 2.35
N CYS A 30 20.16 1.66 3.14
CA CYS A 30 20.08 0.30 2.59
C CYS A 30 18.82 0.12 1.73
N HIS A 31 17.66 0.60 2.18
CA HIS A 31 16.42 0.57 1.42
C HIS A 31 16.57 1.27 0.07
N ASN A 32 17.05 2.50 0.07
CA ASN A 32 17.24 3.26 -1.18
C ASN A 32 18.22 2.54 -2.12
N HIS A 33 19.31 2.03 -1.58
CA HIS A 33 20.31 1.33 -2.40
C HIS A 33 19.73 0.05 -3.05
N ILE A 34 18.96 -0.73 -2.30
CA ILE A 34 18.31 -1.94 -2.80
C ILE A 34 17.24 -1.57 -3.82
N ALA A 35 16.36 -0.58 -3.52
CA ALA A 35 15.29 -0.16 -4.43
C ALA A 35 15.83 0.29 -5.77
N TYR A 36 16.71 1.28 -5.76
CA TYR A 36 17.28 1.82 -7.00
C TYR A 36 18.15 0.79 -7.75
N GLY A 37 18.87 -0.08 -7.03
CA GLY A 37 19.61 -1.17 -7.62
C GLY A 37 18.71 -2.18 -8.34
N MET A 38 17.59 -2.55 -7.72
CA MET A 38 16.59 -3.45 -8.30
C MET A 38 15.90 -2.83 -9.51
N VAL A 39 15.44 -1.57 -9.42
CA VAL A 39 14.83 -0.85 -10.54
C VAL A 39 15.77 -0.78 -11.72
N LYS A 40 17.04 -0.43 -11.47
CA LYS A 40 18.06 -0.35 -12.52
C LYS A 40 18.26 -1.70 -13.21
N SER A 41 18.54 -2.75 -12.44
CA SER A 41 18.77 -4.09 -13.01
C SER A 41 17.58 -4.59 -13.82
N LEU A 42 16.38 -4.46 -13.24
CA LEU A 42 15.14 -4.89 -13.90
C LEU A 42 14.87 -4.10 -15.18
N ARG A 43 15.11 -2.79 -15.16
CA ARG A 43 14.93 -1.93 -16.34
C ARG A 43 15.95 -2.27 -17.44
N ASP A 44 17.19 -2.54 -17.07
CA ASP A 44 18.23 -2.98 -18.01
C ASP A 44 17.83 -4.32 -18.64
N ASP A 45 17.38 -5.31 -17.85
CA ASP A 45 16.97 -6.62 -18.35
C ASP A 45 15.75 -6.53 -19.28
N VAL A 46 14.73 -5.77 -18.90
CA VAL A 46 13.53 -5.53 -19.73
C VAL A 46 13.90 -4.83 -21.03
N PHE A 47 14.80 -3.85 -21.00
CA PHE A 47 15.21 -3.11 -22.19
C PHE A 47 16.03 -3.99 -23.15
N ILE A 48 16.93 -4.81 -22.61
CA ILE A 48 17.72 -5.77 -23.40
C ILE A 48 16.75 -6.80 -24.03
N HIS A 49 15.76 -7.28 -23.30
CA HIS A 49 14.78 -8.23 -23.81
C HIS A 49 13.92 -7.60 -24.90
N LEU A 50 13.42 -6.38 -24.68
CA LEU A 50 12.63 -5.62 -25.64
C LEU A 50 13.36 -5.41 -26.97
N SER A 51 14.68 -5.22 -26.94
CA SER A 51 15.50 -5.07 -28.15
C SER A 51 15.65 -6.35 -28.98
N LYS A 52 15.24 -7.51 -28.43
CA LYS A 52 15.33 -8.81 -29.08
C LYS A 52 13.97 -9.41 -29.43
N ILE A 53 12.87 -8.78 -29.06
CA ILE A 53 11.51 -9.20 -29.40
C ILE A 53 11.22 -8.92 -30.88
N PRO A 54 10.46 -9.79 -31.57
CA PRO A 54 10.07 -9.59 -32.97
C PRO A 54 9.32 -8.27 -33.19
N LEU A 55 9.60 -7.59 -34.29
CA LEU A 55 8.92 -6.33 -34.67
C LEU A 55 7.41 -6.48 -34.75
N SER A 56 6.91 -7.66 -35.16
CA SER A 56 5.47 -7.95 -35.22
C SER A 56 4.76 -7.79 -33.88
N TYR A 57 5.42 -8.09 -32.75
CA TYR A 57 4.87 -7.86 -31.44
C TYR A 57 4.83 -6.37 -31.08
N LEU A 58 5.88 -5.64 -31.44
CA LEU A 58 5.97 -4.20 -31.20
C LEU A 58 4.94 -3.38 -31.98
N ASP A 59 4.59 -3.84 -33.17
CA ASP A 59 3.58 -3.21 -34.04
C ASP A 59 2.14 -3.44 -33.53
N ILE A 60 1.89 -4.57 -32.86
CA ILE A 60 0.55 -4.90 -32.32
C ILE A 60 0.30 -4.17 -31.01
N LYS A 61 1.31 -4.06 -30.14
CA LYS A 61 1.16 -3.37 -28.83
C LYS A 61 1.34 -1.86 -28.99
N ALA A 62 0.43 -1.10 -28.38
CA ALA A 62 0.54 0.36 -28.38
C ALA A 62 1.87 0.80 -27.76
N HIS A 63 2.65 1.66 -28.43
CA HIS A 63 3.95 2.13 -27.97
C HIS A 63 3.91 2.74 -26.54
N GLY A 64 2.81 3.42 -26.17
CA GLY A 64 2.62 3.95 -24.82
C GLY A 64 2.52 2.87 -23.74
N SER A 65 1.97 1.69 -24.07
CA SER A 65 1.88 0.57 -23.14
C SER A 65 3.25 -0.06 -22.86
N LEU A 66 4.09 -0.24 -23.88
CA LEU A 66 5.45 -0.74 -23.73
C LEU A 66 6.31 0.23 -22.90
N GLN A 67 6.20 1.53 -23.20
CA GLN A 67 6.89 2.56 -22.42
C GLN A 67 6.46 2.55 -20.94
N SER A 68 5.16 2.35 -20.67
CA SER A 68 4.65 2.24 -19.30
C SER A 68 5.25 1.04 -18.57
N ILE A 69 5.37 -0.12 -19.22
CA ILE A 69 5.95 -1.33 -18.62
C ILE A 69 7.43 -1.08 -18.24
N VAL A 70 8.22 -0.50 -19.16
CA VAL A 70 9.66 -0.27 -18.94
C VAL A 70 9.92 0.78 -17.86
N ILE A 71 9.11 1.83 -17.77
CA ILE A 71 9.35 2.97 -16.88
C ILE A 71 8.52 2.85 -15.61
N SER A 72 7.19 2.85 -15.74
CA SER A 72 6.29 2.97 -14.59
C SER A 72 6.10 1.65 -13.85
N ASP A 73 5.91 0.54 -14.59
CA ASP A 73 5.63 -0.75 -13.96
C ASP A 73 6.87 -1.33 -13.25
N THR A 74 8.06 -1.15 -13.81
CA THR A 74 9.31 -1.56 -13.15
C THR A 74 9.56 -0.78 -11.86
N GLU A 75 9.27 0.53 -11.84
CA GLU A 75 9.40 1.38 -10.66
C GLU A 75 8.36 1.00 -9.59
N GLN A 76 7.08 0.90 -9.98
CA GLN A 76 5.99 0.53 -9.08
C GLN A 76 6.17 -0.88 -8.48
N MET A 77 6.69 -1.82 -9.27
CA MET A 77 7.02 -3.16 -8.81
C MET A 77 8.10 -3.12 -7.72
N ALA A 78 9.20 -2.42 -7.96
CA ALA A 78 10.29 -2.36 -7.01
C ALA A 78 9.89 -1.62 -5.72
N ASP A 79 9.27 -0.44 -5.85
CA ASP A 79 8.84 0.36 -4.71
C ASP A 79 7.83 -0.38 -3.83
N GLY A 80 6.82 -0.97 -4.44
CA GLY A 80 5.79 -1.66 -3.67
C GLY A 80 6.25 -2.97 -3.05
N LEU A 81 7.12 -3.74 -3.71
CA LEU A 81 7.74 -4.92 -3.10
C LEU A 81 8.61 -4.52 -1.92
N LEU A 82 9.41 -3.48 -2.06
CA LEU A 82 10.32 -3.01 -1.02
C LEU A 82 9.55 -2.45 0.18
N LEU A 83 8.55 -1.60 -0.07
CA LEU A 83 7.65 -1.09 0.97
C LEU A 83 6.89 -2.23 1.65
N GLY A 84 6.36 -3.17 0.87
CA GLY A 84 5.64 -4.34 1.37
C GLY A 84 6.52 -5.19 2.30
N PHE A 85 7.69 -5.58 1.86
CA PHE A 85 8.63 -6.37 2.68
C PHE A 85 9.09 -5.62 3.92
N SER A 86 9.44 -4.35 3.77
CA SER A 86 9.89 -3.52 4.90
C SER A 86 8.83 -3.38 5.97
N GLN A 87 7.59 -3.07 5.59
CA GLN A 87 6.48 -2.90 6.52
C GLN A 87 6.07 -4.21 7.17
N LEU A 88 6.03 -5.32 6.42
CA LEU A 88 5.75 -6.63 6.96
C LEU A 88 6.81 -7.05 7.98
N PHE A 89 8.10 -6.90 7.64
CA PHE A 89 9.19 -7.26 8.54
C PHE A 89 9.20 -6.41 9.82
N THR A 90 9.07 -5.09 9.66
CA THR A 90 9.02 -4.16 10.80
C THR A 90 7.76 -4.41 11.64
N GLY A 91 6.62 -4.66 11.01
CA GLY A 91 5.37 -4.99 11.70
C GLY A 91 5.45 -6.27 12.51
N ILE A 92 5.99 -7.35 11.95
CA ILE A 92 6.19 -8.62 12.65
C ILE A 92 7.14 -8.45 13.84
N LEU A 93 8.28 -7.77 13.64
CA LEU A 93 9.22 -7.50 14.73
C LEU A 93 8.60 -6.65 15.84
N THR A 94 7.80 -5.64 15.47
CA THR A 94 7.09 -4.79 16.44
C THR A 94 6.10 -5.61 17.24
N ILE A 95 5.30 -6.47 16.59
CA ILE A 95 4.34 -7.36 17.26
C ILE A 95 5.07 -8.30 18.24
N ILE A 96 6.12 -8.99 17.78
CA ILE A 96 6.86 -9.94 18.61
C ILE A 96 7.50 -9.22 19.80
N SER A 97 8.18 -8.08 19.57
CA SER A 97 8.86 -7.34 20.63
C SER A 97 7.88 -6.77 21.65
N THR A 98 6.78 -6.18 21.21
CA THR A 98 5.76 -5.62 22.11
C THR A 98 5.08 -6.70 22.92
N LEU A 99 4.73 -7.83 22.33
CA LEU A 99 4.17 -8.98 23.04
C LEU A 99 5.16 -9.51 24.10
N PHE A 100 6.42 -9.67 23.76
CA PHE A 100 7.44 -10.12 24.70
C PHE A 100 7.49 -9.22 25.94
N TRP A 101 7.54 -7.91 25.75
CA TRP A 101 7.55 -6.95 26.87
C TRP A 101 6.24 -6.92 27.64
N MET A 102 5.10 -7.01 26.95
CA MET A 102 3.78 -7.08 27.61
C MET A 102 3.62 -8.33 28.47
N PHE A 103 4.06 -9.49 27.99
CA PHE A 103 4.07 -10.73 28.77
C PHE A 103 5.00 -10.63 30.01
N SER A 104 6.11 -9.94 29.87
CA SER A 104 7.06 -9.71 30.98
C SER A 104 6.50 -8.80 32.08
N ILE A 105 5.55 -7.91 31.74
CA ILE A 105 4.93 -7.00 32.73
C ILE A 105 3.76 -7.70 33.41
N GLN A 106 2.74 -8.16 32.64
CA GLN A 106 1.55 -8.76 33.21
C GLN A 106 0.84 -9.66 32.21
N LEU A 107 0.82 -10.97 32.49
CA LEU A 107 0.21 -11.97 31.61
C LEU A 107 -1.28 -11.73 31.38
N THR A 108 -2.06 -11.47 32.43
CA THR A 108 -3.51 -11.32 32.36
C THR A 108 -3.91 -10.14 31.49
N MET A 109 -3.23 -9.00 31.63
CA MET A 109 -3.49 -7.81 30.81
C MET A 109 -3.14 -8.06 29.33
N THR A 110 -2.07 -8.80 29.08
CA THR A 110 -1.66 -9.16 27.72
C THR A 110 -2.73 -10.00 27.03
N VAL A 111 -3.29 -11.00 27.73
CA VAL A 111 -4.41 -11.80 27.21
C VAL A 111 -5.63 -10.93 26.90
N VAL A 112 -5.95 -9.94 27.73
CA VAL A 112 -7.05 -8.99 27.47
C VAL A 112 -6.79 -8.21 26.16
N VAL A 113 -5.57 -7.70 25.95
CA VAL A 113 -5.20 -7.00 24.71
C VAL A 113 -5.34 -7.92 23.50
N LEU A 114 -4.83 -9.15 23.60
CA LEU A 114 -4.91 -10.14 22.51
C LEU A 114 -6.36 -10.48 22.14
N LEU A 115 -7.26 -10.56 23.11
CA LEU A 115 -8.68 -10.84 22.86
C LEU A 115 -9.43 -9.63 22.26
N LEU A 116 -9.02 -8.42 22.61
CA LEU A 116 -9.66 -7.20 22.13
C LEU A 116 -9.16 -6.75 20.74
N THR A 117 -7.92 -7.05 20.38
CA THR A 117 -7.32 -6.62 19.10
C THR A 117 -8.08 -7.13 17.87
N PRO A 118 -8.59 -8.38 17.79
CA PRO A 118 -9.38 -8.85 16.66
C PRO A 118 -10.63 -8.00 16.39
N ILE A 119 -11.21 -7.37 17.40
CA ILE A 119 -12.38 -6.50 17.23
C ILE A 119 -12.05 -5.32 16.33
N SER A 120 -10.88 -4.68 16.55
CA SER A 120 -10.41 -3.58 15.69
C SER A 120 -10.22 -4.03 14.25
N PHE A 121 -9.67 -5.23 14.05
CA PHE A 121 -9.46 -5.80 12.73
C PHE A 121 -10.78 -6.12 12.00
N VAL A 122 -11.76 -6.69 12.70
CA VAL A 122 -13.09 -6.99 12.13
C VAL A 122 -13.78 -5.70 11.67
N VAL A 123 -13.76 -4.65 12.51
CA VAL A 123 -14.36 -3.36 12.16
C VAL A 123 -13.67 -2.72 10.96
N ALA A 124 -12.32 -2.71 10.96
CA ALA A 124 -11.54 -2.18 9.84
C ALA A 124 -11.81 -2.95 8.54
N SER A 125 -11.82 -4.28 8.57
CA SER A 125 -12.10 -5.13 7.40
C SER A 125 -13.51 -4.93 6.85
N PHE A 126 -14.51 -4.79 7.72
CA PHE A 126 -15.89 -4.54 7.30
C PHE A 126 -16.00 -3.21 6.54
N ILE A 127 -15.41 -2.13 7.09
CA ILE A 127 -15.43 -0.81 6.44
C ILE A 127 -14.63 -0.86 5.13
N ALA A 128 -13.44 -1.47 5.13
CA ALA A 128 -12.60 -1.58 3.95
C ALA A 128 -13.30 -2.30 2.80
N LYS A 129 -13.98 -3.42 3.07
CA LYS A 129 -14.75 -4.15 2.06
C LYS A 129 -15.84 -3.28 1.45
N LYS A 130 -16.62 -2.57 2.29
CA LYS A 130 -17.68 -1.69 1.83
C LYS A 130 -17.15 -0.51 1.00
N THR A 131 -16.02 0.03 1.41
CA THR A 131 -15.31 1.11 0.70
C THR A 131 -14.82 0.64 -0.67
N TYR A 132 -14.24 -0.57 -0.73
CA TYR A 132 -13.76 -1.16 -1.99
C TYR A 132 -14.89 -1.32 -3.02
N ASP A 133 -16.03 -1.89 -2.62
CA ASP A 133 -17.18 -2.09 -3.53
C ASP A 133 -17.65 -0.74 -4.10
N LEU A 134 -17.73 0.30 -3.25
CA LEU A 134 -18.16 1.63 -3.68
C LEU A 134 -17.16 2.32 -4.62
N PHE A 135 -15.86 2.17 -4.39
CA PHE A 135 -14.84 2.70 -5.30
C PHE A 135 -14.79 1.94 -6.62
N HIS A 136 -15.05 0.64 -6.60
CA HIS A 136 -15.16 -0.15 -7.81
C HIS A 136 -16.34 0.32 -8.68
N ASP A 137 -17.53 0.49 -8.07
CA ASP A 137 -18.72 1.06 -8.75
C ASP A 137 -18.43 2.45 -9.31
N GLN A 138 -17.79 3.32 -8.52
CA GLN A 138 -17.39 4.66 -8.94
C GLN A 138 -16.45 4.62 -10.15
N SER A 139 -15.45 3.74 -10.13
CA SER A 139 -14.48 3.59 -11.21
C SER A 139 -15.17 3.15 -12.52
N THR A 140 -16.09 2.19 -12.44
CA THR A 140 -16.87 1.71 -13.59
C THR A 140 -17.72 2.83 -14.18
N LEU A 141 -18.49 3.55 -13.35
CA LEU A 141 -19.32 4.67 -13.80
C LEU A 141 -18.49 5.81 -14.39
N ARG A 142 -17.30 6.06 -13.85
CA ARG A 142 -16.37 7.06 -14.40
C ARG A 142 -15.86 6.62 -15.78
N ALA A 143 -15.52 5.34 -15.95
CA ALA A 143 -15.10 4.81 -17.25
C ALA A 143 -16.22 4.94 -18.30
N GLU A 144 -17.45 4.61 -17.94
CA GLU A 144 -18.63 4.75 -18.83
C GLU A 144 -18.83 6.23 -19.22
N GLN A 145 -18.78 7.15 -18.26
CA GLN A 145 -18.93 8.58 -18.53
C GLN A 145 -17.80 9.11 -19.43
N THR A 146 -16.56 8.65 -19.20
CA THR A 146 -15.40 9.04 -20.01
C THR A 146 -15.54 8.53 -21.44
N ALA A 147 -15.97 7.28 -21.63
CA ALA A 147 -16.21 6.69 -22.95
C ALA A 147 -17.31 7.47 -23.70
N PHE A 148 -18.44 7.74 -23.05
CA PHE A 148 -19.53 8.55 -23.62
C PHE A 148 -19.07 9.96 -24.01
N THR A 149 -18.29 10.61 -23.16
CA THR A 149 -17.73 11.94 -23.43
C THR A 149 -16.80 11.92 -24.64
N HIS A 150 -15.93 10.91 -24.72
CA HIS A 150 -15.00 10.76 -25.83
C HIS A 150 -15.76 10.49 -27.17
N GLU A 151 -16.75 9.62 -27.14
CA GLU A 151 -17.61 9.34 -28.30
C GLU A 151 -18.35 10.60 -28.76
N THR A 152 -18.96 11.34 -27.82
CA THR A 152 -19.69 12.56 -28.10
C THR A 152 -18.79 13.64 -28.70
N ILE A 153 -17.58 13.86 -28.15
CA ILE A 153 -16.62 14.85 -28.67
C ILE A 153 -16.15 14.45 -30.07
N SER A 154 -15.84 13.17 -30.27
CA SER A 154 -15.43 12.66 -31.58
C SER A 154 -16.53 12.78 -32.64
N GLY A 155 -17.78 12.58 -32.24
CA GLY A 155 -18.98 12.69 -33.08
C GLY A 155 -19.67 14.06 -33.04
N ILE A 156 -19.09 15.11 -32.48
CA ILE A 156 -19.77 16.39 -32.21
C ILE A 156 -20.41 17.02 -33.43
N LYS A 157 -19.80 16.88 -34.62
CA LYS A 157 -20.36 17.37 -35.88
C LYS A 157 -21.66 16.68 -36.23
N VAL A 158 -21.78 15.38 -35.95
CA VAL A 158 -22.99 14.59 -36.17
C VAL A 158 -24.08 15.02 -35.19
N VAL A 159 -23.71 15.16 -33.90
CA VAL A 159 -24.64 15.64 -32.85
C VAL A 159 -25.26 17.00 -33.26
N GLN A 160 -24.44 17.93 -33.72
CA GLN A 160 -24.90 19.24 -34.19
C GLN A 160 -25.74 19.19 -35.46
N ALA A 161 -25.31 18.35 -36.45
CA ALA A 161 -26.03 18.23 -37.70
C ALA A 161 -27.47 17.67 -37.52
N TYR A 162 -27.65 16.83 -36.48
CA TYR A 162 -28.96 16.25 -36.15
C TYR A 162 -29.66 16.96 -34.96
N SER A 163 -29.15 18.08 -34.47
CA SER A 163 -29.69 18.86 -33.35
C SER A 163 -29.98 18.02 -32.11
N GLN A 164 -29.06 17.10 -31.77
CA GLN A 164 -29.17 16.16 -30.64
C GLN A 164 -28.48 16.62 -29.38
N GLU A 165 -28.01 17.86 -29.28
CA GLU A 165 -27.26 18.40 -28.16
C GLU A 165 -28.01 18.24 -26.83
N LYS A 166 -29.33 18.49 -26.85
CA LYS A 166 -30.17 18.37 -25.65
C LYS A 166 -30.23 16.93 -25.13
N ASN A 167 -30.40 15.96 -26.02
CA ASN A 167 -30.47 14.53 -25.65
C ASN A 167 -29.14 14.02 -25.10
N VAL A 168 -28.03 14.46 -25.70
CA VAL A 168 -26.67 14.15 -25.22
C VAL A 168 -26.44 14.74 -23.83
N LEU A 169 -26.84 16.00 -23.61
CA LEU A 169 -26.70 16.66 -22.31
C LEU A 169 -27.54 15.95 -21.24
N GLU A 170 -28.79 15.61 -21.52
CA GLU A 170 -29.66 14.87 -20.59
C GLU A 170 -29.07 13.49 -20.23
N THR A 171 -28.44 12.83 -21.18
CA THR A 171 -27.78 11.53 -20.95
C THR A 171 -26.55 11.72 -20.06
N PHE A 172 -25.72 12.72 -20.38
CA PHE A 172 -24.55 13.06 -19.57
C PHE A 172 -24.93 13.42 -18.12
N ASP A 173 -25.96 14.24 -17.94
CA ASP A 173 -26.43 14.66 -16.60
C ASP A 173 -26.89 13.46 -15.78
N LYS A 174 -27.60 12.50 -16.36
CA LYS A 174 -28.01 11.26 -15.68
C LYS A 174 -26.81 10.41 -15.27
N MET A 175 -25.78 10.31 -16.13
CA MET A 175 -24.55 9.61 -15.81
C MET A 175 -23.79 10.33 -14.70
N ASN A 176 -23.72 11.65 -14.78
CA ASN A 176 -23.04 12.49 -13.78
C ASN A 176 -23.71 12.42 -12.39
N GLU A 177 -25.04 12.43 -12.33
CA GLU A 177 -25.79 12.23 -11.08
C GLU A 177 -25.49 10.87 -10.43
N LYS A 178 -25.49 9.78 -11.23
CA LYS A 178 -25.14 8.45 -10.74
C LYS A 178 -23.71 8.39 -10.21
N LEU A 179 -22.77 8.97 -10.96
CA LEU A 179 -21.37 9.03 -10.55
C LEU A 179 -21.19 9.88 -9.27
N ALA A 180 -21.89 11.00 -9.17
CA ALA A 180 -21.85 11.87 -7.99
C ALA A 180 -22.38 11.15 -6.74
N ASP A 181 -23.52 10.43 -6.83
CA ASP A 181 -24.06 9.66 -5.69
C ASP A 181 -23.08 8.57 -5.23
N ARG A 182 -22.50 7.80 -6.16
CA ARG A 182 -21.54 6.75 -5.83
C ARG A 182 -20.23 7.31 -5.28
N SER A 183 -19.75 8.41 -5.87
CA SER A 183 -18.55 9.11 -5.39
C SER A 183 -18.74 9.66 -3.98
N LEU A 184 -19.88 10.27 -3.68
CA LEU A 184 -20.20 10.77 -2.34
C LEU A 184 -20.17 9.63 -1.31
N LYS A 185 -20.80 8.50 -1.61
CA LYS A 185 -20.82 7.32 -0.74
C LYS A 185 -19.42 6.73 -0.56
N ALA A 186 -18.64 6.59 -1.63
CA ALA A 186 -17.28 6.08 -1.58
C ALA A 186 -16.38 6.97 -0.68
N ILE A 187 -16.44 8.28 -0.88
CA ILE A 187 -15.68 9.25 -0.07
C ILE A 187 -16.14 9.22 1.40
N PHE A 188 -17.44 9.16 1.66
CA PHE A 188 -17.97 9.09 3.02
C PHE A 188 -17.44 7.84 3.76
N TYR A 189 -17.56 6.63 3.17
CA TYR A 189 -17.08 5.42 3.81
C TYR A 189 -15.56 5.39 3.95
N SER A 190 -14.83 5.89 2.97
CA SER A 190 -13.36 6.04 3.05
C SER A 190 -12.97 6.99 4.19
N SER A 191 -13.65 8.11 4.33
CA SER A 191 -13.37 9.11 5.37
C SER A 191 -13.68 8.62 6.78
N ILE A 192 -14.67 7.74 6.95
CA ILE A 192 -15.05 7.20 8.26
C ILE A 192 -14.10 6.10 8.75
N THR A 193 -13.28 5.51 7.88
CA THR A 193 -12.37 4.42 8.23
C THR A 193 -11.41 4.81 9.36
N ASN A 194 -10.71 5.94 9.21
CA ASN A 194 -9.77 6.41 10.22
C ASN A 194 -10.42 6.80 11.57
N PRO A 195 -11.53 7.58 11.61
CA PRO A 195 -12.23 7.84 12.85
C PRO A 195 -12.76 6.56 13.54
N ALA A 196 -13.32 5.62 12.78
CA ALA A 196 -13.86 4.39 13.33
C ALA A 196 -12.77 3.51 13.94
N THR A 197 -11.65 3.31 13.26
CA THR A 197 -10.51 2.53 13.79
C THR A 197 -9.89 3.21 15.02
N ARG A 198 -9.76 4.54 15.01
CA ARG A 198 -9.30 5.30 16.19
C ARG A 198 -10.25 5.16 17.38
N PHE A 199 -11.55 5.21 17.13
CA PHE A 199 -12.56 5.03 18.18
C PHE A 199 -12.45 3.65 18.83
N VAL A 200 -12.37 2.58 18.02
CA VAL A 200 -12.21 1.21 18.53
C VAL A 200 -10.89 1.07 19.30
N ASN A 201 -9.80 1.59 18.77
CA ASN A 201 -8.51 1.55 19.47
C ASN A 201 -8.55 2.32 20.80
N SER A 202 -9.22 3.47 20.86
CA SER A 202 -9.41 4.23 22.10
C SER A 202 -10.25 3.45 23.12
N LEU A 203 -11.26 2.71 22.66
CA LEU A 203 -12.08 1.87 23.52
C LEU A 203 -11.26 0.70 24.10
N VAL A 204 -10.47 0.04 23.25
CA VAL A 204 -9.52 -1.01 23.72
C VAL A 204 -8.54 -0.44 24.72
N TYR A 205 -7.95 0.72 24.43
CA TYR A 205 -7.02 1.41 25.34
C TYR A 205 -7.67 1.75 26.69
N THR A 206 -8.93 2.21 26.67
CA THR A 206 -9.70 2.52 27.88
C THR A 206 -9.95 1.27 28.71
N VAL A 207 -10.39 0.16 28.10
CA VAL A 207 -10.60 -1.12 28.80
C VAL A 207 -9.30 -1.63 29.42
N VAL A 208 -8.20 -1.60 28.67
CA VAL A 208 -6.87 -2.00 29.19
C VAL A 208 -6.43 -1.08 30.32
N GLY A 209 -6.69 0.23 30.22
CA GLY A 209 -6.41 1.20 31.26
C GLY A 209 -7.19 0.93 32.57
N LEU A 210 -8.50 0.62 32.43
CA LEU A 210 -9.36 0.27 33.58
C LEU A 210 -8.91 -1.02 34.26
N VAL A 211 -8.65 -2.06 33.48
CA VAL A 211 -8.12 -3.34 34.00
C VAL A 211 -6.77 -3.13 34.66
N GLY A 212 -5.88 -2.35 34.05
CA GLY A 212 -4.56 -2.04 34.60
C GLY A 212 -4.64 -1.21 35.88
N ALA A 213 -5.56 -0.25 35.97
CA ALA A 213 -5.80 0.52 37.20
C ALA A 213 -6.26 -0.40 38.36
N PHE A 214 -7.09 -1.39 38.06
CA PHE A 214 -7.49 -2.38 39.06
C PHE A 214 -6.29 -3.19 39.58
N PHE A 215 -5.36 -3.59 38.71
CA PHE A 215 -4.12 -4.26 39.14
C PHE A 215 -3.20 -3.35 39.95
N VAL A 216 -3.15 -2.03 39.65
CA VAL A 216 -2.40 -1.06 40.42
C VAL A 216 -3.00 -0.89 41.82
N LEU A 217 -4.32 -0.77 41.93
CA LEU A 217 -5.01 -0.67 43.24
C LEU A 217 -4.78 -1.91 44.12
N ASN A 218 -4.66 -3.08 43.51
CA ASN A 218 -4.35 -4.32 44.22
C ASN A 218 -2.82 -4.51 44.45
N SER A 219 -2.00 -3.49 44.22
CA SER A 219 -0.53 -3.54 44.40
C SER A 219 0.19 -4.62 43.60
N GLN A 220 -0.44 -5.12 42.53
CA GLN A 220 0.12 -6.13 41.61
C GLN A 220 0.90 -5.50 40.46
N LEU A 221 0.71 -4.20 40.24
CA LEU A 221 1.39 -3.43 39.21
C LEU A 221 1.77 -2.04 39.74
N SER A 222 2.93 -1.52 39.31
CA SER A 222 3.27 -0.13 39.56
C SER A 222 2.67 0.80 38.52
N ILE A 223 2.45 2.07 38.86
CA ILE A 223 1.97 3.09 37.92
C ILE A 223 2.88 3.19 36.67
N GLY A 224 4.20 3.10 36.88
CA GLY A 224 5.18 3.12 35.79
C GLY A 224 5.05 1.91 34.85
N GLN A 225 4.82 0.72 35.41
CA GLN A 225 4.57 -0.49 34.61
C GLN A 225 3.26 -0.38 33.82
N LEU A 226 2.20 0.17 34.41
CA LEU A 226 0.94 0.43 33.70
C LEU A 226 1.17 1.39 32.53
N ALA A 227 1.87 2.50 32.73
CA ALA A 227 2.18 3.45 31.66
C ALA A 227 3.00 2.80 30.53
N ALA A 228 4.01 1.99 30.87
CA ALA A 228 4.78 1.23 29.89
C ALA A 228 3.90 0.22 29.13
N PHE A 229 3.05 -0.51 29.85
CA PHE A 229 2.13 -1.48 29.24
C PHE A 229 1.17 -0.84 28.23
N LEU A 230 0.58 0.30 28.59
CA LEU A 230 -0.30 1.05 27.69
C LEU A 230 0.43 1.54 26.43
N THR A 231 1.70 1.91 26.58
CA THR A 231 2.54 2.29 25.44
C THR A 231 2.79 1.09 24.51
N TYR A 232 3.10 -0.08 25.07
CA TYR A 232 3.28 -1.30 24.29
C TYR A 232 1.98 -1.77 23.62
N ALA A 233 0.84 -1.70 24.31
CA ALA A 233 -0.45 -2.02 23.75
C ALA A 233 -0.79 -1.13 22.54
N ASN A 234 -0.47 0.16 22.61
CA ASN A 234 -0.62 1.07 21.47
C ASN A 234 0.32 0.75 20.32
N GLN A 235 1.59 0.44 20.62
CA GLN A 235 2.57 0.01 19.61
C GLN A 235 2.17 -1.32 18.94
N TYR A 236 1.60 -2.25 19.70
CA TYR A 236 1.12 -3.54 19.21
C TYR A 236 0.01 -3.40 18.16
N THR A 237 -0.86 -2.40 18.31
CA THR A 237 -1.98 -2.21 17.39
C THR A 237 -1.61 -1.48 16.08
N LYS A 238 -0.49 -0.76 16.04
CA LYS A 238 -0.07 0.00 14.85
C LYS A 238 0.10 -0.85 13.58
N PRO A 239 0.84 -1.97 13.60
CA PRO A 239 1.04 -2.79 12.40
C PRO A 239 -0.25 -3.28 11.75
N PHE A 240 -1.28 -3.56 12.56
CA PHE A 240 -2.57 -4.02 12.04
C PHE A 240 -3.32 -2.93 11.26
N ASN A 241 -3.13 -1.65 11.63
CA ASN A 241 -3.71 -0.53 10.90
C ASN A 241 -2.93 -0.23 9.60
N GLU A 242 -1.63 -0.49 9.58
CA GLU A 242 -0.75 -0.24 8.43
C GLU A 242 -0.86 -1.34 7.37
N ILE A 243 -1.16 -2.58 7.75
CA ILE A 243 -1.28 -3.74 6.84
C ILE A 243 -2.25 -3.46 5.68
N SER A 244 -3.38 -2.78 5.93
CA SER A 244 -4.35 -2.51 4.87
C SER A 244 -3.79 -1.63 3.73
N GLY A 245 -2.99 -0.62 4.07
CA GLY A 245 -2.33 0.24 3.08
C GLY A 245 -1.26 -0.50 2.29
N VAL A 246 -0.44 -1.26 3.02
CA VAL A 246 0.63 -2.08 2.44
C VAL A 246 0.08 -3.16 1.50
N MET A 247 -1.05 -3.78 1.86
CA MET A 247 -1.67 -4.82 1.03
C MET A 247 -2.10 -4.28 -0.34
N THR A 248 -2.66 -3.07 -0.40
CA THR A 248 -3.04 -2.45 -1.67
C THR A 248 -1.82 -2.14 -2.54
N GLU A 249 -0.78 -1.59 -1.93
CA GLU A 249 0.48 -1.28 -2.63
C GLU A 249 1.16 -2.55 -3.14
N PHE A 250 1.17 -3.60 -2.32
CA PHE A 250 1.69 -4.91 -2.70
C PHE A 250 0.90 -5.54 -3.86
N GLN A 251 -0.43 -5.44 -3.85
CA GLN A 251 -1.27 -5.93 -4.95
C GLN A 251 -1.00 -5.16 -6.26
N ASN A 252 -0.84 -3.83 -6.19
CA ASN A 252 -0.47 -3.01 -7.34
C ASN A 252 0.90 -3.43 -7.89
N SER A 253 1.89 -3.63 -7.02
CA SER A 253 3.22 -4.10 -7.41
C SER A 253 3.19 -5.46 -8.06
N MET A 254 2.39 -6.39 -7.54
CA MET A 254 2.22 -7.72 -8.13
C MET A 254 1.57 -7.65 -9.52
N ALA A 255 0.61 -6.74 -9.72
CA ALA A 255 0.01 -6.52 -11.04
C ALA A 255 1.02 -5.93 -12.03
N CYS A 256 1.87 -4.99 -11.58
CA CYS A 256 2.98 -4.46 -12.39
C CYS A 256 4.01 -5.54 -12.70
N ALA A 257 4.38 -6.34 -11.70
CA ALA A 257 5.30 -7.47 -11.87
C ALA A 257 4.78 -8.46 -12.92
N SER A 258 3.49 -8.81 -12.88
CA SER A 258 2.87 -9.70 -13.87
C SER A 258 3.04 -9.18 -15.31
N ARG A 259 2.84 -7.87 -15.54
CA ARG A 259 3.03 -7.28 -16.88
C ARG A 259 4.49 -7.24 -17.33
N VAL A 260 5.39 -6.98 -16.39
CA VAL A 260 6.84 -6.99 -16.68
C VAL A 260 7.30 -8.42 -17.03
N PHE A 261 6.89 -9.42 -16.25
CA PHE A 261 7.24 -10.82 -16.54
C PHE A 261 6.57 -11.34 -17.82
N GLU A 262 5.30 -10.97 -18.10
CA GLU A 262 4.64 -11.28 -19.35
C GLU A 262 5.45 -10.76 -20.55
N LEU A 263 6.01 -9.54 -20.47
CA LEU A 263 6.87 -9.00 -21.52
C LEU A 263 8.21 -9.76 -21.62
N MET A 264 8.80 -10.17 -20.48
CA MET A 264 10.07 -10.90 -20.45
C MET A 264 9.95 -12.38 -20.87
N GLU A 265 8.75 -12.95 -20.84
CA GLU A 265 8.46 -14.32 -21.30
C GLU A 265 8.18 -14.38 -22.81
N GLU A 266 7.99 -13.23 -23.47
CA GLU A 266 7.78 -13.20 -24.92
C GLU A 266 9.02 -13.76 -25.66
N PRO A 267 8.81 -14.62 -26.69
CA PRO A 267 9.90 -15.24 -27.41
C PRO A 267 10.76 -14.19 -28.11
N ILE A 268 12.06 -14.29 -27.92
CA ILE A 268 13.04 -13.47 -28.63
C ILE A 268 13.19 -13.97 -30.07
N GLU A 269 13.47 -13.04 -30.99
CA GLU A 269 13.79 -13.36 -32.37
C GLU A 269 15.10 -14.16 -32.40
N MET A 270 15.02 -15.43 -32.79
CA MET A 270 16.22 -16.22 -33.00
C MET A 270 16.90 -15.74 -34.28
N GLU A 271 18.17 -15.38 -34.21
CA GLU A 271 18.99 -15.20 -35.39
C GLU A 271 19.14 -16.55 -36.12
N GLU A 272 18.18 -16.91 -36.95
CA GLU A 272 18.36 -17.92 -37.97
C GLU A 272 19.21 -17.31 -39.11
N GLY A 273 20.43 -16.92 -38.76
CA GLY A 273 21.41 -16.45 -39.73
C GLY A 273 21.92 -17.62 -40.58
N LYS A 274 21.21 -17.93 -41.68
CA LYS A 274 21.92 -18.53 -42.82
C LYS A 274 22.85 -17.47 -43.35
N GLU A 275 24.19 -17.65 -43.19
CA GLU A 275 25.20 -16.87 -43.91
C GLU A 275 24.89 -16.97 -45.41
N ILE A 276 24.28 -15.95 -45.96
CA ILE A 276 24.18 -15.80 -47.40
C ILE A 276 25.57 -15.33 -47.84
N LYS A 277 26.40 -16.28 -48.30
CA LYS A 277 27.63 -15.94 -49.01
C LYS A 277 27.24 -15.20 -50.30
N LEU A 278 27.40 -13.89 -50.28
CA LEU A 278 27.29 -13.12 -51.53
C LEU A 278 28.31 -13.68 -52.54
N PRO A 279 27.88 -13.95 -53.80
CA PRO A 279 28.82 -14.38 -54.81
C PRO A 279 29.86 -13.27 -55.01
N GLU A 280 31.15 -13.64 -55.02
CA GLU A 280 32.24 -12.74 -55.41
C GLU A 280 31.90 -12.15 -56.76
N ILE A 281 31.73 -10.82 -56.80
CA ILE A 281 31.60 -10.09 -58.08
C ILE A 281 33.00 -10.01 -58.65
N ILE A 282 33.26 -10.80 -59.69
CA ILE A 282 34.47 -10.75 -60.51
C ILE A 282 34.44 -9.50 -61.38
#